data_c95e2c79c71923e160d49e5e29f031b5
#
_entry.id   c95e2c79c71923e160d49e5e29f031b5
#
_cell.length_a   1.000
_cell.length_b   1.000
_cell.length_c   1.000
_cell.angle_alpha   90.00
_cell.angle_beta   90.00
_cell.angle_gamma   90.00
#
_symmetry.space_group_name_H-M   'P 1'
#
loop_
_entity.id
_entity.type
_entity.pdbx_description
1 polymer ?
#
loop_
_entity_poly.entity_id
_entity_poly.type
_entity_poly.pdbx_seq_one_letter_code
_entity_poly.pdbx_strand_id
1 'polypeptide(L)' 'MNDRRKQEYKMIGLNIAYYRKLKGLTQLELAEAVNISRTHMSNIEAPNMHTSISLETLLDIAVALDIPAADLLTFKNI' A
#
# COMPACT_ATOMS: atom_id res chain seq x y z
N MET A 1 5.12 4.47 17.20
CA MET A 1 5.26 3.24 16.40
C MET A 1 6.66 2.68 16.60
N ASN A 2 6.81 1.40 16.94
CA ASN A 2 8.13 0.80 17.15
C ASN A 2 8.79 0.48 15.80
N ASP A 3 10.09 0.18 15.83
CA ASP A 3 10.87 -0.02 14.59
C ASP A 3 10.38 -1.19 13.76
N ARG A 4 9.95 -2.28 14.40
CA ARG A 4 9.41 -3.43 13.70
C ARG A 4 8.13 -3.07 12.94
N ARG A 5 7.24 -2.31 13.58
CA ARG A 5 5.99 -1.89 12.96
C ARG A 5 6.24 -0.93 11.80
N LYS A 6 7.21 -0.02 11.95
CA LYS A 6 7.61 0.87 10.86
C LYS A 6 8.08 0.06 9.66
N GLN A 7 8.87 -0.98 9.88
CA GLN A 7 9.38 -1.83 8.81
C GLN A 7 8.23 -2.55 8.11
N GLU A 8 7.26 -3.04 8.88
CA GLU A 8 6.10 -3.73 8.30
C GLU A 8 5.26 -2.78 7.43
N TYR A 9 4.98 -1.57 7.89
CA TYR A 9 4.24 -0.59 7.08
C TYR A 9 5.02 -0.18 5.84
N LYS A 10 6.34 -0.05 5.96
CA LYS A 10 7.19 0.22 4.80
C LYS A 10 7.04 -0.88 3.74
N MET A 11 7.07 -2.14 4.17
CA MET A 11 6.93 -3.27 3.24
C MET A 11 5.55 -3.33 2.62
N ILE A 12 4.49 -3.03 3.38
CA ILE A 12 3.15 -2.94 2.84
C ILE A 12 3.10 -1.87 1.73
N GLY A 13 3.66 -0.70 1.99
CA GLY A 13 3.69 0.38 1.01
C GLY A 13 4.45 -0.01 -0.26
N LEU A 14 5.59 -0.69 -0.11
CA LEU A 14 6.36 -1.17 -1.25
C LEU A 14 5.59 -2.24 -2.05
N ASN A 15 4.89 -3.13 -1.36
CA ASN A 15 4.05 -4.13 -2.03
C ASN A 15 2.92 -3.47 -2.82
N ILE A 16 2.27 -2.45 -2.24
CA ILE A 16 1.22 -1.71 -2.93
C ILE A 16 1.79 -1.08 -4.20
N ALA A 17 2.92 -0.40 -4.10
CA ALA A 17 3.54 0.25 -5.26
C ALA A 17 3.91 -0.79 -6.34
N TYR A 18 4.44 -1.93 -5.93
CA TYR A 18 4.81 -3.01 -6.85
C TYR A 18 3.60 -3.48 -7.66
N TYR A 19 2.53 -3.88 -6.97
CA TYR A 19 1.34 -4.39 -7.67
C TYR A 19 0.62 -3.30 -8.45
N ARG A 20 0.61 -2.07 -7.95
CA ARG A 20 0.05 -0.95 -8.68
C ARG A 20 0.74 -0.76 -10.04
N LYS A 21 2.08 -0.75 -10.02
CA LYS A 21 2.86 -0.61 -11.26
C LYS A 21 2.68 -1.80 -12.18
N LEU A 22 2.63 -2.99 -11.60
CA LEU A 22 2.39 -4.22 -12.37
C LEU A 22 1.06 -4.17 -13.12
N LYS A 23 0.04 -3.56 -12.50
CA LYS A 23 -1.28 -3.40 -13.13
C LYS A 23 -1.36 -2.17 -14.03
N GLY A 24 -0.29 -1.38 -14.13
CA GLY A 24 -0.26 -0.21 -14.99
C GLY A 24 -1.03 0.99 -14.47
N LEU A 25 -1.26 1.08 -13.16
CA LEU A 25 -2.01 2.18 -12.55
C LEU A 25 -1.09 3.26 -12.01
N THR A 26 -1.52 4.52 -12.12
CA THR A 26 -0.86 5.63 -11.44
C THR A 26 -1.31 5.67 -9.98
N GLN A 27 -0.56 6.42 -9.15
CA GLN A 27 -0.98 6.65 -7.77
C GLN A 27 -2.35 7.32 -7.71
N LEU A 28 -2.61 8.28 -8.60
CA LEU A 28 -3.90 8.96 -8.65
C LEU A 28 -5.03 7.98 -8.99
N GLU A 29 -4.82 7.13 -9.98
CA GLU A 29 -5.83 6.16 -10.38
C GLU A 29 -6.18 5.21 -9.23
N LEU A 30 -5.17 4.69 -8.55
CA LEU A 30 -5.42 3.80 -7.41
C LEU A 30 -6.08 4.55 -6.26
N ALA A 31 -5.61 5.77 -5.95
CA ALA A 31 -6.20 6.58 -4.89
C ALA A 31 -7.69 6.85 -5.16
N GLU A 32 -8.04 7.19 -6.39
CA GLU A 32 -9.43 7.41 -6.77
C GLU A 32 -10.26 6.14 -6.64
N ALA A 33 -9.70 5.01 -7.03
CA ALA A 33 -10.40 3.72 -6.94
C ALA A 33 -10.76 3.34 -5.50
N VAL A 34 -9.96 3.76 -4.52
CA VAL A 34 -10.19 3.43 -3.12
C VAL A 34 -10.62 4.65 -2.28
N ASN A 35 -10.95 5.74 -2.97
CA ASN A 35 -11.52 6.94 -2.36
C ASN A 35 -10.65 7.57 -1.27
N ILE A 36 -9.35 7.67 -1.55
CA ILE A 36 -8.41 8.43 -0.73
C ILE A 36 -7.70 9.47 -1.59
N SER A 37 -7.03 10.44 -0.97
CA SER A 37 -6.29 11.44 -1.73
C SER A 37 -5.03 10.86 -2.33
N ARG A 38 -4.56 11.45 -3.44
CA ARG A 38 -3.28 11.09 -4.04
C ARG A 38 -2.13 11.29 -3.05
N THR A 39 -2.20 12.36 -2.25
CA THR A 39 -1.19 12.63 -1.23
C THR A 39 -1.13 11.51 -0.21
N HIS A 40 -2.30 11.02 0.24
CA HIS A 40 -2.34 9.91 1.19
C HIS A 40 -1.75 8.64 0.56
N MET A 41 -2.10 8.34 -0.69
CA MET A 41 -1.54 7.19 -1.41
C MET A 41 -0.02 7.32 -1.56
N SER A 42 0.45 8.51 -1.91
CA SER A 42 1.88 8.76 -2.04
C SER A 42 2.60 8.52 -0.71
N ASN A 43 2.02 8.96 0.40
CA ASN A 43 2.60 8.74 1.73
C ASN A 43 2.59 7.26 2.13
N ILE A 44 1.55 6.52 1.77
CA ILE A 44 1.46 5.07 2.04
C ILE A 44 2.60 4.34 1.32
N GLU A 45 2.87 4.71 0.08
CA GLU A 45 3.89 4.03 -0.74
C GLU A 45 5.31 4.49 -0.44
N ALA A 46 5.48 5.66 0.18
CA ALA A 46 6.81 6.25 0.38
C ALA A 46 7.58 5.48 1.47
N PRO A 47 8.78 4.95 1.17
CA PRO A 47 9.52 4.14 2.14
C PRO A 47 10.00 4.91 3.36
N ASN A 48 10.11 6.24 3.26
CA ASN A 48 10.57 7.09 4.36
C ASN A 48 9.42 7.68 5.18
N MET A 49 8.18 7.42 4.79
CA MET A 49 7.00 7.87 5.51
C MET A 49 6.42 6.68 6.27
N HIS A 50 6.27 6.82 7.57
CA HIS A 50 5.74 5.73 8.40
C HIS A 50 4.23 5.91 8.56
N THR A 51 3.53 5.88 7.42
CA THR A 51 2.09 6.10 7.38
C THR A 51 1.35 4.79 7.64
N SER A 52 0.54 4.78 8.69
CA SER A 52 -0.31 3.63 8.95
C SER A 52 -1.45 3.58 7.95
N ILE A 53 -1.94 2.38 7.68
CA ILE A 53 -3.04 2.16 6.77
C ILE A 53 -4.13 1.39 7.53
N SER A 54 -5.38 1.80 7.37
CA SER A 54 -6.49 1.07 7.97
C SER A 54 -6.68 -0.26 7.26
N LEU A 55 -7.23 -1.24 7.97
CA LEU A 55 -7.55 -2.52 7.36
C LEU A 55 -8.54 -2.35 6.21
N GLU A 56 -9.52 -1.47 6.36
CA GLU A 56 -10.50 -1.22 5.31
C GLU A 56 -9.81 -0.73 4.03
N THR A 57 -8.93 0.25 4.16
CA THR A 57 -8.19 0.77 3.00
C THR A 57 -7.32 -0.31 2.37
N LEU A 58 -6.66 -1.12 3.19
CA LEU A 58 -5.83 -2.22 2.69
C LEU A 58 -6.66 -3.21 1.86
N LEU A 59 -7.84 -3.58 2.36
CA LEU A 59 -8.72 -4.50 1.66
C LEU A 59 -9.26 -3.88 0.37
N ASP A 60 -9.60 -2.59 0.39
CA ASP A 60 -10.05 -1.88 -0.81
C ASP A 60 -8.95 -1.83 -1.87
N ILE A 61 -7.71 -1.59 -1.45
CA ILE A 61 -6.56 -1.59 -2.37
C ILE A 61 -6.39 -2.97 -3.01
N ALA A 62 -6.48 -4.04 -2.22
CA ALA A 62 -6.36 -5.38 -2.75
C ALA A 62 -7.42 -5.68 -3.81
N VAL A 63 -8.66 -5.25 -3.57
CA VAL A 63 -9.76 -5.40 -4.53
C VAL A 63 -9.45 -4.61 -5.81
N ALA A 64 -9.02 -3.35 -5.67
CA ALA A 64 -8.71 -2.49 -6.81
C ALA A 64 -7.56 -3.06 -7.65
N LEU A 65 -6.59 -3.71 -7.00
CA LEU A 65 -5.45 -4.33 -7.67
C LEU A 65 -5.74 -5.75 -8.16
N ASP A 66 -6.91 -6.28 -7.83
CA ASP A 66 -7.32 -7.64 -8.19
C ASP A 66 -6.32 -8.70 -7.69
N ILE A 67 -5.90 -8.58 -6.43
CA ILE A 67 -4.99 -9.52 -5.78
C ILE A 67 -5.55 -9.90 -4.41
N PRO A 68 -5.14 -11.06 -3.87
CA PRO A 68 -5.46 -11.38 -2.48
C PRO A 68 -4.81 -10.36 -1.54
N ALA A 69 -5.52 -9.96 -0.49
CA ALA A 69 -4.96 -9.03 0.50
C ALA A 69 -3.67 -9.59 1.12
N ALA A 70 -3.56 -10.91 1.23
CA ALA A 70 -2.37 -11.57 1.77
C ALA A 70 -1.11 -11.21 0.99
N ASP A 71 -1.22 -10.93 -0.31
CA ASP A 71 -0.07 -10.55 -1.12
C ASP A 71 0.52 -9.21 -0.68
N LEU A 72 -0.32 -8.32 -0.15
CA LEU A 72 0.16 -7.04 0.38
C LEU A 72 0.85 -7.19 1.74
N LEU A 73 0.61 -8.31 2.42
CA LEU A 73 1.14 -8.59 3.74
C LEU A 73 2.26 -9.65 3.73
N THR A 74 2.72 -10.04 2.55
CA THR A 74 3.80 -11.01 2.41
C THR A 74 5.13 -10.27 2.36
N PHE A 75 5.97 -10.49 3.38
CA PHE A 75 7.25 -9.79 3.55
C PHE A 75 8.39 -10.79 3.43
N LYS A 76 9.13 -10.71 2.35
CA LYS A 76 10.13 -11.75 2.05
C LYS A 76 11.50 -11.51 2.66
N ASN A 77 11.86 -10.28 2.96
CA ASN A 77 13.21 -9.92 3.39
C ASN A 77 13.22 -9.02 4.62
N ILE A 78 12.31 -9.22 5.50
CA ILE A 78 12.23 -8.48 6.75
C ILE A 78 13.05 -9.16 7.85
#